data_501195cf5d61675ac5f3571f4f0e3577
#
_entry.id   501195cf5d61675ac5f3571f4f0e3577
#
_cell.length_a   1.000
_cell.length_b   1.000
_cell.length_c   1.000
_cell.angle_alpha   90.00
_cell.angle_beta   90.00
_cell.angle_gamma   90.00
#
_symmetry.space_group_name_H-M   'P 1'
#
loop_
_entity.id
_entity.type
_entity.pdbx_description
1 polymer ?
#
loop_
_entity_poly.entity_id
_entity_poly.type
_entity_poly.pdbx_seq_one_letter_code
_entity_poly.pdbx_strand_id
1 'polypeptide(L)'
;KEKFMLGVYVMIKDKTLYDLQNLVRKLVSDKNSIDDVRSFLLQLIFCFYCEESGIFLGKPFTQLVLNSEASSFPSRFMQLIASLPPFMAKPQQLFLSDDTHHAMKKLCRISWNDVNPSIMGAVHQAALSRSDQRATGTHYTSLRNVHRVIDKLLIDKLLDQFSETKSAEEIAVLYEQLGKISVFDPACGGGNFLIESYLGLSAMRLIASRGISSVKPLSTRNFHGLELSEEAACICRTALFATARLEEKRYAEQFKTPLSPVDLSECGDIRCIDALNFDWDKISADYIVGNPPFMFNHKEQSFSQTQLFADSASASVDYSAGWIIKAAQYCAAHPRTCLLYTSPSPRDGATS
;
A
#
# COMPACT_ATOMS: atom_id res chain seq x y z
N LYS A 1 -4.58 24.31 6.58
CA LYS A 1 -3.80 23.05 6.51
C LYS A 1 -4.58 21.88 7.14
N GLU A 2 -4.99 21.91 8.42
CA GLU A 2 -5.69 20.78 9.07
C GLU A 2 -7.02 20.40 8.39
N LYS A 3 -7.87 21.35 8.01
CA LYS A 3 -9.14 21.05 7.31
C LYS A 3 -8.96 20.42 5.92
N PHE A 4 -7.84 20.72 5.28
CA PHE A 4 -7.48 20.17 3.99
C PHE A 4 -7.02 18.71 4.10
N MET A 5 -6.13 18.43 5.06
CA MET A 5 -5.59 17.10 5.31
C MET A 5 -6.68 16.10 5.76
N LEU A 6 -7.67 16.53 6.55
CA LEU A 6 -8.81 15.71 6.97
C LEU A 6 -9.72 15.22 5.83
N GLY A 7 -9.74 15.91 4.68
CA GLY A 7 -10.53 15.50 3.50
C GLY A 7 -9.80 14.58 2.52
N VAL A 8 -8.49 14.48 2.63
CA VAL A 8 -7.63 13.73 1.69
C VAL A 8 -7.41 12.29 2.12
N TYR A 9 -7.27 12.06 3.46
CA TYR A 9 -6.97 10.73 3.97
C TYR A 9 -8.24 9.96 4.32
N VAL A 10 -8.45 8.89 3.58
CA VAL A 10 -9.46 7.89 3.92
C VAL A 10 -8.89 7.04 5.05
N MET A 11 -9.41 7.21 6.26
CA MET A 11 -8.95 6.47 7.44
C MET A 11 -9.38 5.01 7.39
N ILE A 12 -8.54 4.09 7.88
CA ILE A 12 -9.01 2.75 8.23
C ILE A 12 -9.94 2.93 9.43
N LYS A 13 -11.23 2.68 9.23
CA LYS A 13 -12.21 2.70 10.33
C LYS A 13 -11.90 1.50 11.24
N ASP A 14 -11.67 1.72 12.51
CA ASP A 14 -11.37 0.66 13.50
C ASP A 14 -12.39 -0.48 13.44
N LYS A 15 -13.65 -0.15 13.18
CA LYS A 15 -14.73 -1.14 13.00
C LYS A 15 -14.50 -2.07 11.81
N THR A 16 -14.06 -1.54 10.67
CA THR A 16 -13.80 -2.36 9.46
C THR A 16 -12.65 -3.33 9.71
N LEU A 17 -11.58 -2.87 10.33
CA LEU A 17 -10.46 -3.73 10.71
C LEU A 17 -10.88 -4.80 11.72
N TYR A 18 -11.70 -4.45 12.70
CA TYR A 18 -12.26 -5.40 13.67
C TYR A 18 -13.11 -6.48 12.99
N ASP A 19 -14.01 -6.09 12.06
CA ASP A 19 -14.87 -7.03 11.34
C ASP A 19 -14.04 -7.99 10.48
N LEU A 20 -12.98 -7.51 9.82
CA LEU A 20 -12.04 -8.34 9.06
C LEU A 20 -11.23 -9.28 9.96
N GLN A 21 -10.72 -8.80 11.10
CA GLN A 21 -10.03 -9.66 12.07
C GLN A 21 -10.96 -10.74 12.66
N ASN A 22 -12.23 -10.40 12.86
CA ASN A 22 -13.23 -11.39 13.27
C ASN A 22 -13.46 -12.46 12.20
N LEU A 23 -13.51 -12.05 10.92
CA LEU A 23 -13.60 -12.98 9.79
C LEU A 23 -12.38 -13.91 9.74
N VAL A 24 -11.15 -13.37 9.92
CA VAL A 24 -9.91 -14.18 10.01
C VAL A 24 -10.06 -15.28 11.06
N ARG A 25 -10.48 -14.92 12.29
CA ARG A 25 -10.63 -15.89 13.39
C ARG A 25 -11.64 -17.00 13.04
N LYS A 26 -12.75 -16.66 12.38
CA LYS A 26 -13.75 -17.63 11.96
C LYS A 26 -13.23 -18.56 10.86
N LEU A 27 -12.56 -18.01 9.84
CA LEU A 27 -11.95 -18.82 8.77
C LEU A 27 -10.91 -19.82 9.31
N VAL A 28 -10.09 -19.40 10.28
CA VAL A 28 -9.14 -20.30 10.95
C VAL A 28 -9.88 -21.34 11.80
N SER A 29 -10.98 -20.99 12.47
CA SER A 29 -11.82 -21.93 13.21
C SER A 29 -12.49 -22.96 12.31
N ASP A 30 -12.75 -22.62 11.05
CA ASP A 30 -13.24 -23.53 10.00
C ASP A 30 -12.14 -24.47 9.45
N LYS A 31 -10.97 -24.54 10.11
CA LYS A 31 -9.83 -25.40 9.80
C LYS A 31 -9.13 -25.11 8.46
N ASN A 32 -9.29 -23.91 7.91
CA ASN A 32 -8.51 -23.48 6.78
C ASN A 32 -7.05 -23.18 7.21
N SER A 33 -6.09 -23.39 6.30
CA SER A 33 -4.72 -22.98 6.54
C SER A 33 -4.61 -21.45 6.62
N ILE A 34 -3.64 -20.93 7.36
CA ILE A 34 -3.46 -19.48 7.49
C ILE A 34 -3.10 -18.83 6.15
N ASP A 35 -2.36 -19.52 5.30
CA ASP A 35 -1.95 -19.03 3.98
C ASP A 35 -3.14 -18.95 3.02
N ASP A 36 -4.04 -19.95 3.06
CA ASP A 36 -5.29 -19.91 2.30
C ASP A 36 -6.20 -18.76 2.77
N VAL A 37 -6.27 -18.56 4.09
CA VAL A 37 -7.03 -17.44 4.69
C VAL A 37 -6.49 -16.09 4.24
N ARG A 38 -5.16 -15.90 4.23
CA ARG A 38 -4.52 -14.66 3.76
C ARG A 38 -4.83 -14.38 2.29
N SER A 39 -4.63 -15.40 1.44
CA SER A 39 -4.90 -15.28 0.01
C SER A 39 -6.36 -14.95 -0.26
N PHE A 40 -7.27 -15.62 0.44
CA PHE A 40 -8.71 -15.37 0.32
C PHE A 40 -9.09 -13.95 0.76
N LEU A 41 -8.56 -13.48 1.89
CA LEU A 41 -8.87 -12.14 2.39
C LEU A 41 -8.40 -11.04 1.43
N LEU A 42 -7.22 -11.20 0.84
CA LEU A 42 -6.75 -10.27 -0.19
C LEU A 42 -7.72 -10.21 -1.37
N GLN A 43 -8.15 -11.37 -1.88
CA GLN A 43 -9.08 -11.46 -3.00
C GLN A 43 -10.45 -10.89 -2.63
N LEU A 44 -10.97 -11.22 -1.44
CA LEU A 44 -12.25 -10.75 -0.94
C LEU A 44 -12.29 -9.22 -0.82
N ILE A 45 -11.28 -8.62 -0.18
CA ILE A 45 -11.17 -7.17 -0.01
C ILE A 45 -11.04 -6.50 -1.39
N PHE A 46 -10.23 -7.07 -2.28
CA PHE A 46 -10.05 -6.53 -3.62
C PHE A 46 -11.33 -6.58 -4.45
N CYS A 47 -12.17 -7.63 -4.31
CA CYS A 47 -13.47 -7.69 -4.99
C CYS A 47 -14.39 -6.53 -4.59
N PHE A 48 -14.39 -6.12 -3.32
CA PHE A 48 -15.12 -4.91 -2.90
C PHE A 48 -14.57 -3.65 -3.58
N TYR A 49 -13.25 -3.51 -3.68
CA TYR A 49 -12.66 -2.39 -4.42
C TYR A 49 -12.94 -2.44 -5.92
N CYS A 50 -13.04 -3.62 -6.52
CA CYS A 50 -13.45 -3.77 -7.93
C CYS A 50 -14.87 -3.25 -8.18
N GLU A 51 -15.79 -3.44 -7.22
CA GLU A 51 -17.14 -2.89 -7.31
C GLU A 51 -17.15 -1.37 -7.17
N GLU A 52 -16.40 -0.83 -6.21
CA GLU A 52 -16.36 0.61 -5.97
C GLU A 52 -15.60 1.37 -7.06
N SER A 53 -14.58 0.78 -7.66
CA SER A 53 -13.72 1.40 -8.67
C SER A 53 -14.23 1.25 -10.11
N GLY A 54 -15.35 0.54 -10.31
CA GLY A 54 -15.92 0.31 -11.64
C GLY A 54 -15.18 -0.73 -12.50
N ILE A 55 -14.34 -1.56 -11.89
CA ILE A 55 -13.76 -2.76 -12.54
C ILE A 55 -14.87 -3.77 -12.76
N PHE A 56 -15.70 -3.99 -11.74
CA PHE A 56 -16.94 -4.73 -11.90
C PHE A 56 -18.09 -3.77 -12.23
N LEU A 57 -18.88 -4.14 -13.24
CA LEU A 57 -20.14 -3.44 -13.55
C LEU A 57 -21.21 -3.86 -12.54
N GLY A 58 -21.71 -2.91 -11.79
CA GLY A 58 -22.65 -3.16 -10.69
C GLY A 58 -21.95 -3.74 -9.45
N LYS A 59 -22.67 -4.59 -8.73
CA LYS A 59 -22.18 -5.23 -7.48
C LYS A 59 -22.27 -6.77 -7.52
N PRO A 60 -21.58 -7.43 -8.47
CA PRO A 60 -21.71 -8.89 -8.66
C PRO A 60 -21.13 -9.68 -7.49
N PHE A 61 -20.06 -9.18 -6.85
CA PHE A 61 -19.46 -9.83 -5.69
C PHE A 61 -20.35 -9.69 -4.43
N THR A 62 -20.84 -8.48 -4.17
CA THR A 62 -21.83 -8.25 -3.08
C THR A 62 -23.07 -9.14 -3.27
N GLN A 63 -23.60 -9.24 -4.48
CA GLN A 63 -24.74 -10.12 -4.79
C GLN A 63 -24.39 -11.60 -4.59
N LEU A 64 -23.17 -12.00 -4.99
CA LEU A 64 -22.69 -13.36 -4.76
C LEU A 64 -22.66 -13.69 -3.27
N VAL A 65 -22.09 -12.81 -2.43
CA VAL A 65 -22.02 -13.01 -0.97
C VAL A 65 -23.42 -13.06 -0.34
N LEU A 66 -24.34 -12.19 -0.76
CA LEU A 66 -25.66 -12.10 -0.16
C LEU A 66 -26.61 -13.26 -0.56
N ASN A 67 -26.49 -13.74 -1.80
CA ASN A 67 -27.45 -14.67 -2.42
C ASN A 67 -26.93 -16.11 -2.51
N SER A 68 -25.72 -16.43 -2.04
CA SER A 68 -25.23 -17.80 -1.96
C SER A 68 -25.36 -18.38 -0.55
N GLU A 69 -25.32 -19.69 -0.49
CA GLU A 69 -25.10 -20.46 0.73
C GLU A 69 -23.60 -20.65 0.98
N ALA A 70 -23.20 -20.89 2.23
CA ALA A 70 -21.80 -21.11 2.59
C ALA A 70 -21.15 -22.23 1.77
N SER A 71 -21.88 -23.32 1.50
CA SER A 71 -21.40 -24.48 0.74
C SER A 71 -21.15 -24.20 -0.74
N SER A 72 -21.94 -23.31 -1.36
CA SER A 72 -21.86 -22.99 -2.79
C SER A 72 -21.00 -21.77 -3.09
N PHE A 73 -20.76 -20.92 -2.10
CA PHE A 73 -20.00 -19.68 -2.28
C PHE A 73 -18.58 -19.91 -2.82
N PRO A 74 -17.75 -20.85 -2.29
CA PRO A 74 -16.35 -20.96 -2.72
C PRO A 74 -16.20 -21.24 -4.22
N SER A 75 -16.98 -22.16 -4.78
CA SER A 75 -16.91 -22.49 -6.21
C SER A 75 -17.35 -21.33 -7.11
N ARG A 76 -18.37 -20.60 -6.73
CA ARG A 76 -18.87 -19.43 -7.46
C ARG A 76 -17.90 -18.24 -7.33
N PHE A 77 -17.28 -18.08 -6.17
CA PHE A 77 -16.26 -17.06 -5.95
C PHE A 77 -15.04 -17.30 -6.84
N MET A 78 -14.57 -18.55 -6.94
CA MET A 78 -13.49 -18.94 -7.84
C MET A 78 -13.76 -18.55 -9.30
N GLN A 79 -14.99 -18.73 -9.77
CA GLN A 79 -15.38 -18.32 -11.13
C GLN A 79 -15.33 -16.80 -11.31
N LEU A 80 -15.77 -16.03 -10.30
CA LEU A 80 -15.75 -14.57 -10.35
C LEU A 80 -14.32 -14.04 -10.42
N ILE A 81 -13.43 -14.52 -9.52
CA ILE A 81 -12.06 -14.03 -9.45
C ILE A 81 -11.16 -14.51 -10.60
N ALA A 82 -11.55 -15.52 -11.36
CA ALA A 82 -10.82 -15.94 -12.56
C ALA A 82 -10.71 -14.83 -13.62
N SER A 83 -11.58 -13.82 -13.56
CA SER A 83 -11.56 -12.63 -14.42
C SER A 83 -10.69 -11.48 -13.90
N LEU A 84 -10.13 -11.61 -12.69
CA LEU A 84 -9.32 -10.57 -12.05
C LEU A 84 -7.86 -10.57 -12.55
N PRO A 85 -7.10 -9.49 -12.30
CA PRO A 85 -5.72 -9.38 -12.71
C PRO A 85 -4.82 -10.54 -12.25
N PRO A 86 -3.89 -11.02 -13.09
CA PRO A 86 -3.08 -12.21 -12.81
C PRO A 86 -2.01 -12.01 -11.73
N PHE A 87 -1.75 -10.76 -11.29
CA PHE A 87 -0.82 -10.47 -10.18
C PHE A 87 -1.41 -10.76 -8.80
N MET A 88 -2.69 -11.12 -8.72
CA MET A 88 -3.31 -11.51 -7.47
C MET A 88 -2.90 -12.93 -7.05
N ALA A 89 -2.95 -13.18 -5.74
CA ALA A 89 -2.75 -14.52 -5.20
C ALA A 89 -3.67 -15.55 -5.87
N LYS A 90 -3.17 -16.78 -6.04
CA LYS A 90 -3.95 -17.86 -6.66
C LYS A 90 -5.20 -18.13 -5.83
N PRO A 91 -6.35 -18.39 -6.50
CA PRO A 91 -7.57 -18.74 -5.80
C PRO A 91 -7.38 -20.04 -4.99
N GLN A 92 -7.89 -20.04 -3.77
CA GLN A 92 -7.84 -21.20 -2.88
C GLN A 92 -9.25 -21.71 -2.58
N GLN A 93 -9.41 -23.02 -2.53
CA GLN A 93 -10.69 -23.60 -2.12
C GLN A 93 -10.75 -23.62 -0.60
N LEU A 94 -11.62 -22.80 -0.03
CA LEU A 94 -11.83 -22.71 1.41
C LEU A 94 -13.09 -23.45 1.83
N PHE A 95 -13.06 -23.97 3.05
CA PHE A 95 -14.26 -24.39 3.74
C PHE A 95 -14.86 -23.18 4.49
N LEU A 96 -16.16 -22.96 4.33
CA LEU A 96 -16.89 -21.88 4.99
C LEU A 96 -18.06 -22.45 5.77
N SER A 97 -18.08 -22.19 7.08
CA SER A 97 -19.29 -22.42 7.88
C SER A 97 -20.33 -21.31 7.62
N ASP A 98 -21.60 -21.57 7.96
CA ASP A 98 -22.67 -20.58 7.88
C ASP A 98 -22.37 -19.34 8.72
N ASP A 99 -21.70 -19.51 9.87
CA ASP A 99 -21.31 -18.42 10.76
C ASP A 99 -20.21 -17.53 10.12
N THR A 100 -19.25 -18.12 9.43
CA THR A 100 -18.22 -17.41 8.66
C THR A 100 -18.85 -16.67 7.48
N HIS A 101 -19.72 -17.33 6.73
CA HIS A 101 -20.45 -16.71 5.62
C HIS A 101 -21.34 -15.54 6.10
N HIS A 102 -22.00 -15.68 7.27
CA HIS A 102 -22.74 -14.58 7.88
C HIS A 102 -21.83 -13.38 8.25
N ALA A 103 -20.60 -13.64 8.73
CA ALA A 103 -19.63 -12.58 8.98
C ALA A 103 -19.23 -11.84 7.70
N MET A 104 -19.08 -12.55 6.57
CA MET A 104 -18.82 -11.91 5.26
C MET A 104 -19.98 -11.00 4.82
N LYS A 105 -21.22 -11.38 5.04
CA LYS A 105 -22.40 -10.54 4.72
C LYS A 105 -22.40 -9.18 5.42
N LYS A 106 -21.74 -9.05 6.59
CA LYS A 106 -21.58 -7.77 7.28
C LYS A 106 -20.66 -6.83 6.51
N LEU A 107 -19.63 -7.35 5.84
CA LEU A 107 -18.70 -6.56 5.04
C LEU A 107 -19.37 -5.92 3.82
N CYS A 108 -20.45 -6.53 3.28
CA CYS A 108 -21.23 -5.96 2.17
C CYS A 108 -21.93 -4.63 2.52
N ARG A 109 -22.01 -4.29 3.82
CA ARG A 109 -22.62 -3.03 4.30
C ARG A 109 -21.63 -1.89 4.46
N ILE A 110 -20.35 -2.16 4.23
CA ILE A 110 -19.28 -1.17 4.34
C ILE A 110 -19.22 -0.37 3.05
N SER A 111 -19.09 0.94 3.16
CA SER A 111 -18.72 1.81 2.03
C SER A 111 -17.23 1.70 1.80
N TRP A 112 -16.82 0.85 0.87
CA TRP A 112 -15.41 0.58 0.59
C TRP A 112 -14.69 1.74 -0.09
N ASN A 113 -15.41 2.69 -0.70
CA ASN A 113 -14.84 3.98 -1.13
C ASN A 113 -14.24 4.79 0.03
N ASP A 114 -14.76 4.57 1.25
CA ASP A 114 -14.32 5.27 2.46
C ASP A 114 -13.29 4.45 3.26
N VAL A 115 -12.79 3.35 2.72
CA VAL A 115 -11.77 2.49 3.34
C VAL A 115 -10.48 2.61 2.56
N ASN A 116 -9.39 2.94 3.25
CA ASN A 116 -8.07 3.03 2.62
C ASN A 116 -7.57 1.65 2.18
N PRO A 117 -7.14 1.45 0.91
CA PRO A 117 -6.64 0.17 0.42
C PRO A 117 -5.44 -0.42 1.18
N SER A 118 -4.69 0.38 1.95
CA SER A 118 -3.65 -0.10 2.88
C SER A 118 -4.18 -1.08 3.94
N ILE A 119 -5.51 -1.17 4.12
CA ILE A 119 -6.14 -2.18 4.98
C ILE A 119 -5.78 -3.61 4.57
N MET A 120 -5.46 -3.86 3.29
CA MET A 120 -5.02 -5.17 2.81
C MET A 120 -3.73 -5.61 3.52
N GLY A 121 -2.75 -4.71 3.63
CA GLY A 121 -1.51 -4.95 4.36
C GLY A 121 -1.74 -5.10 5.87
N ALA A 122 -2.62 -4.27 6.46
CA ALA A 122 -2.95 -4.34 7.88
C ALA A 122 -3.59 -5.68 8.27
N VAL A 123 -4.54 -6.18 7.46
CA VAL A 123 -5.23 -7.46 7.70
C VAL A 123 -4.28 -8.64 7.50
N HIS A 124 -3.45 -8.58 6.47
CA HIS A 124 -2.42 -9.61 6.23
C HIS A 124 -1.47 -9.74 7.41
N GLN A 125 -0.93 -8.63 7.92
CA GLN A 125 -0.06 -8.66 9.09
C GLN A 125 -0.76 -9.11 10.37
N ALA A 126 -2.01 -8.72 10.56
CA ALA A 126 -2.81 -9.19 11.70
C ALA A 126 -3.07 -10.70 11.67
N ALA A 127 -2.98 -11.33 10.48
CA ALA A 127 -3.07 -12.77 10.30
C ALA A 127 -1.73 -13.50 10.47
N LEU A 128 -0.59 -12.78 10.57
CA LEU A 128 0.72 -13.37 10.88
C LEU A 128 0.79 -13.77 12.36
N SER A 129 1.40 -14.91 12.63
CA SER A 129 1.71 -15.28 14.02
C SER A 129 2.76 -14.32 14.63
N ARG A 130 2.79 -14.19 15.95
CA ARG A 130 3.82 -13.38 16.64
C ARG A 130 5.24 -13.93 16.40
N SER A 131 5.39 -15.23 16.17
CA SER A 131 6.66 -15.86 15.80
C SER A 131 7.11 -15.44 14.41
N ASP A 132 6.20 -15.44 13.43
CA ASP A 132 6.51 -15.05 12.06
C ASP A 132 6.85 -13.57 11.95
N GLN A 133 6.12 -12.71 12.68
CA GLN A 133 6.42 -11.27 12.78
C GLN A 133 7.82 -11.01 13.34
N ARG A 134 8.25 -11.77 14.35
CA ARG A 134 9.60 -11.65 14.93
C ARG A 134 10.68 -12.22 14.01
N ALA A 135 10.40 -13.31 13.30
CA ALA A 135 11.35 -13.94 12.39
C ALA A 135 11.65 -13.06 11.16
N THR A 136 10.65 -12.32 10.69
CA THR A 136 10.79 -11.45 9.51
C THR A 136 11.12 -9.99 9.85
N GLY A 137 11.13 -9.61 11.14
CA GLY A 137 11.33 -8.22 11.56
C GLY A 137 10.25 -7.25 11.04
N THR A 138 9.16 -7.81 10.50
CA THR A 138 8.09 -7.03 9.88
C THR A 138 7.14 -6.48 10.94
N HIS A 139 7.12 -5.16 11.09
CA HIS A 139 6.16 -4.44 11.92
C HIS A 139 5.26 -3.59 11.03
N TYR A 140 3.94 -3.73 11.20
CA TYR A 140 2.99 -2.85 10.53
C TYR A 140 3.23 -1.40 10.98
N THR A 141 3.61 -0.55 10.04
CA THR A 141 3.69 0.88 10.32
C THR A 141 2.29 1.46 10.32
N SER A 142 1.83 1.94 11.47
CA SER A 142 0.50 2.54 11.57
C SER A 142 0.37 3.73 10.62
N LEU A 143 -0.79 3.93 10.01
CA LEU A 143 -1.05 5.06 9.13
C LEU A 143 -0.71 6.40 9.80
N ARG A 144 -0.94 6.53 11.10
CA ARG A 144 -0.57 7.73 11.87
C ARG A 144 0.92 8.03 11.78
N ASN A 145 1.78 7.01 11.83
CA ASN A 145 3.22 7.19 11.72
C ASN A 145 3.65 7.46 10.28
N VAL A 146 3.02 6.79 9.30
CA VAL A 146 3.24 7.06 7.87
C VAL A 146 2.90 8.51 7.55
N HIS A 147 1.73 9.01 7.97
CA HIS A 147 1.31 10.39 7.75
C HIS A 147 2.28 11.40 8.40
N ARG A 148 2.80 11.13 9.61
CA ARG A 148 3.78 12.03 10.25
C ARG A 148 5.02 12.25 9.38
N VAL A 149 5.41 11.26 8.59
CA VAL A 149 6.56 11.34 7.69
C VAL A 149 6.16 12.00 6.38
N ILE A 150 5.16 11.45 5.71
CA ILE A 150 4.74 11.89 4.37
C ILE A 150 4.21 13.34 4.43
N ASP A 151 3.39 13.69 5.42
CA ASP A 151 2.82 15.04 5.52
C ASP A 151 3.90 16.08 5.69
N LYS A 152 4.81 15.90 6.64
CA LYS A 152 5.83 16.92 6.95
C LYS A 152 6.90 17.06 5.88
N LEU A 153 7.29 15.96 5.27
CA LEU A 153 8.50 15.93 4.43
C LEU A 153 8.19 15.97 2.94
N LEU A 154 7.00 15.60 2.54
CA LEU A 154 6.52 15.65 1.16
C LEU A 154 5.40 16.69 1.01
N ILE A 155 4.28 16.51 1.69
CA ILE A 155 3.07 17.27 1.42
C ILE A 155 3.18 18.72 1.90
N ASP A 156 3.70 18.97 3.10
CA ASP A 156 3.86 20.36 3.62
C ASP A 156 4.78 21.18 2.72
N LYS A 157 5.87 20.61 2.22
CA LYS A 157 6.78 21.28 1.27
C LYS A 157 6.07 21.67 -0.03
N LEU A 158 5.27 20.76 -0.57
CA LEU A 158 4.50 21.00 -1.80
C LEU A 158 3.40 22.03 -1.58
N LEU A 159 2.77 22.04 -0.40
CA LEU A 159 1.79 23.06 -0.02
C LEU A 159 2.43 24.45 0.12
N ASP A 160 3.64 24.52 0.65
CA ASP A 160 4.36 25.79 0.76
C ASP A 160 4.73 26.31 -0.65
N GLN A 161 5.24 25.47 -1.54
CA GLN A 161 5.45 25.81 -2.95
C GLN A 161 4.16 26.28 -3.63
N PHE A 162 3.06 25.57 -3.44
CA PHE A 162 1.76 25.98 -4.00
C PHE A 162 1.28 27.33 -3.46
N SER A 163 1.53 27.63 -2.18
CA SER A 163 1.15 28.91 -1.57
C SER A 163 1.95 30.11 -2.09
N GLU A 164 3.15 29.87 -2.60
CA GLU A 164 4.01 30.87 -3.22
C GLU A 164 3.68 31.12 -4.69
N THR A 165 2.95 30.18 -5.32
CA THR A 165 2.58 30.22 -6.75
C THR A 165 1.45 31.26 -6.97
N LYS A 166 1.69 32.23 -7.87
CA LYS A 166 0.80 33.41 -8.05
C LYS A 166 0.11 33.50 -9.41
N SER A 167 0.62 32.80 -10.42
CA SER A 167 0.08 32.82 -11.76
C SER A 167 -0.53 31.49 -12.19
N ALA A 168 -1.42 31.51 -13.19
CA ALA A 168 -2.01 30.29 -13.76
C ALA A 168 -0.92 29.44 -14.46
N GLU A 169 0.06 30.08 -15.06
CA GLU A 169 1.19 29.40 -15.72
C GLU A 169 2.05 28.64 -14.71
N GLU A 170 2.36 29.27 -13.58
CA GLU A 170 3.11 28.63 -12.50
C GLU A 170 2.33 27.44 -11.91
N ILE A 171 1.01 27.57 -11.74
CA ILE A 171 0.15 26.46 -11.29
C ILE A 171 0.17 25.31 -12.29
N ALA A 172 0.11 25.59 -13.60
CA ALA A 172 0.18 24.55 -14.63
C ALA A 172 1.54 23.82 -14.61
N VAL A 173 2.65 24.55 -14.43
CA VAL A 173 4.00 23.96 -14.27
C VAL A 173 4.04 23.06 -13.04
N LEU A 174 3.52 23.51 -11.90
CA LEU A 174 3.47 22.71 -10.68
C LEU A 174 2.62 21.45 -10.87
N TYR A 175 1.46 21.55 -11.53
CA TYR A 175 0.62 20.40 -11.86
C TYR A 175 1.37 19.31 -12.64
N GLU A 176 2.14 19.72 -13.65
CA GLU A 176 2.97 18.79 -14.44
C GLU A 176 4.13 18.21 -13.63
N GLN A 177 4.77 19.02 -12.78
CA GLN A 177 5.84 18.55 -11.89
C GLN A 177 5.34 17.52 -10.88
N LEU A 178 4.18 17.75 -10.25
CA LEU A 178 3.56 16.79 -9.33
C LEU A 178 3.31 15.43 -10.00
N GLY A 179 2.96 15.42 -11.30
CA GLY A 179 2.75 14.18 -12.06
C GLY A 179 4.02 13.38 -12.38
N LYS A 180 5.19 13.98 -12.18
CA LYS A 180 6.51 13.38 -12.47
C LYS A 180 7.27 12.95 -11.21
N ILE A 181 6.77 13.33 -10.02
CA ILE A 181 7.41 12.94 -8.77
C ILE A 181 7.50 11.43 -8.67
N SER A 182 8.71 10.94 -8.40
CA SER A 182 9.01 9.53 -8.22
C SER A 182 9.29 9.22 -6.75
N VAL A 183 8.62 8.18 -6.23
CA VAL A 183 8.71 7.73 -4.84
C VAL A 183 9.22 6.30 -4.80
N PHE A 184 10.21 6.04 -3.97
CA PHE A 184 10.84 4.73 -3.82
C PHE A 184 10.81 4.28 -2.36
N ASP A 185 10.27 3.08 -2.13
CA ASP A 185 10.30 2.39 -0.83
C ASP A 185 11.09 1.07 -0.95
N PRO A 186 12.33 1.01 -0.43
CA PRO A 186 13.17 -0.18 -0.54
C PRO A 186 12.82 -1.30 0.45
N ALA A 187 11.76 -1.15 1.25
CA ALA A 187 11.24 -2.15 2.17
C ALA A 187 9.71 -2.01 2.26
N CYS A 188 9.04 -2.04 1.10
CA CYS A 188 7.68 -1.52 0.96
C CYS A 188 6.60 -2.33 1.68
N GLY A 189 6.84 -3.59 2.03
CA GLY A 189 5.85 -4.43 2.67
C GLY A 189 4.53 -4.43 1.89
N GLY A 190 3.41 -4.20 2.56
CA GLY A 190 2.09 -4.04 1.95
C GLY A 190 1.83 -2.68 1.28
N GLY A 191 2.85 -1.81 1.17
CA GLY A 191 2.79 -0.57 0.39
C GLY A 191 2.30 0.67 1.12
N ASN A 192 2.23 0.69 2.44
CA ASN A 192 1.64 1.82 3.18
C ASN A 192 2.24 3.19 2.82
N PHE A 193 3.57 3.31 2.74
CA PHE A 193 4.23 4.56 2.37
C PHE A 193 3.95 4.95 0.93
N LEU A 194 3.96 4.01 0.01
CA LEU A 194 3.68 4.26 -1.42
C LEU A 194 2.22 4.70 -1.61
N ILE A 195 1.26 4.04 -0.96
CA ILE A 195 -0.16 4.36 -1.04
C ILE A 195 -0.44 5.76 -0.50
N GLU A 196 0.09 6.09 0.69
CA GLU A 196 -0.14 7.40 1.30
C GLU A 196 0.58 8.53 0.53
N SER A 197 1.77 8.26 -0.02
CA SER A 197 2.45 9.20 -0.92
C SER A 197 1.62 9.44 -2.19
N TYR A 198 1.06 8.37 -2.77
CA TYR A 198 0.21 8.47 -3.96
C TYR A 198 -1.05 9.31 -3.66
N LEU A 199 -1.76 9.01 -2.58
CA LEU A 199 -2.97 9.75 -2.17
C LEU A 199 -2.67 11.23 -1.91
N GLY A 200 -1.57 11.52 -1.21
CA GLY A 200 -1.14 12.89 -0.94
C GLY A 200 -0.80 13.66 -2.23
N LEU A 201 -0.03 13.06 -3.14
CA LEU A 201 0.32 13.66 -4.43
C LEU A 201 -0.91 13.80 -5.35
N SER A 202 -1.81 12.82 -5.37
CA SER A 202 -3.07 12.87 -6.12
C SER A 202 -3.92 14.05 -5.66
N ALA A 203 -4.04 14.25 -4.35
CA ALA A 203 -4.77 15.38 -3.78
C ALA A 203 -4.13 16.74 -4.10
N MET A 204 -2.81 16.85 -3.98
CA MET A 204 -2.08 18.07 -4.37
C MET A 204 -2.29 18.41 -5.85
N ARG A 205 -2.24 17.39 -6.69
CA ARG A 205 -2.47 17.51 -8.13
C ARG A 205 -3.90 17.95 -8.44
N LEU A 206 -4.86 17.42 -7.69
CA LEU A 206 -6.26 17.82 -7.80
C LEU A 206 -6.49 19.31 -7.45
N ILE A 207 -5.77 19.82 -6.43
CA ILE A 207 -5.82 21.25 -6.09
C ILE A 207 -5.20 22.08 -7.21
N ALA A 208 -4.05 21.69 -7.71
CA ALA A 208 -3.34 22.36 -8.79
C ALA A 208 -4.04 22.25 -10.15
N SER A 209 -5.08 21.42 -10.27
CA SER A 209 -5.84 21.24 -11.52
C SER A 209 -6.81 22.37 -11.85
N ARG A 210 -7.02 23.31 -10.94
CA ARG A 210 -7.96 24.44 -11.13
C ARG A 210 -7.52 25.30 -12.31
N GLY A 211 -8.38 25.40 -13.33
CA GLY A 211 -8.08 26.15 -14.55
C GLY A 211 -7.31 25.37 -15.63
N ILE A 212 -7.01 24.09 -15.40
CA ILE A 212 -6.37 23.20 -16.37
C ILE A 212 -7.44 22.51 -17.21
N SER A 213 -7.32 22.62 -18.54
CA SER A 213 -8.31 22.10 -19.47
C SER A 213 -8.25 20.57 -19.67
N SER A 214 -7.08 19.96 -19.42
CA SER A 214 -6.88 18.51 -19.57
C SER A 214 -6.26 17.94 -18.30
N VAL A 215 -7.11 17.52 -17.39
CA VAL A 215 -6.70 16.91 -16.12
C VAL A 215 -6.62 15.40 -16.27
N LYS A 216 -5.51 14.82 -15.80
CA LYS A 216 -5.29 13.36 -15.79
C LYS A 216 -5.03 12.89 -14.37
N PRO A 217 -5.49 11.68 -13.99
CA PRO A 217 -5.12 11.07 -12.72
C PRO A 217 -3.60 10.88 -12.64
N LEU A 218 -3.08 10.74 -11.42
CA LEU A 218 -1.68 10.42 -11.18
C LEU A 218 -1.42 8.96 -11.59
N SER A 219 -0.32 8.70 -12.30
CA SER A 219 0.10 7.34 -12.62
C SER A 219 0.90 6.73 -11.47
N THR A 220 0.74 5.43 -11.24
CA THR A 220 1.54 4.69 -10.26
C THR A 220 2.91 4.27 -10.78
N ARG A 221 3.23 4.48 -12.05
CA ARG A 221 4.49 4.05 -12.67
C ARG A 221 5.74 4.70 -12.07
N ASN A 222 5.58 5.83 -11.39
CA ASN A 222 6.64 6.50 -10.66
C ASN A 222 6.74 6.06 -9.19
N PHE A 223 6.02 5.01 -8.79
CA PHE A 223 6.06 4.46 -7.45
C PHE A 223 6.78 3.11 -7.48
N HIS A 224 7.94 3.07 -6.85
CA HIS A 224 8.85 1.92 -6.87
C HIS A 224 8.92 1.30 -5.49
N GLY A 225 8.88 -0.02 -5.43
CA GLY A 225 8.99 -0.77 -4.18
C GLY A 225 9.88 -1.99 -4.32
N LEU A 226 10.69 -2.26 -3.30
CA LEU A 226 11.40 -3.53 -3.16
C LEU A 226 10.88 -4.25 -1.93
N GLU A 227 10.64 -5.54 -2.05
CA GLU A 227 10.13 -6.38 -0.97
C GLU A 227 10.69 -7.79 -1.11
N LEU A 228 11.08 -8.41 -0.02
CA LEU A 228 11.64 -9.76 -0.02
C LEU A 228 10.56 -10.85 -0.13
N SER A 229 9.37 -10.58 0.43
CA SER A 229 8.23 -11.48 0.41
C SER A 229 7.38 -11.24 -0.84
N GLU A 230 7.24 -12.26 -1.71
CA GLU A 230 6.34 -12.18 -2.88
C GLU A 230 4.88 -11.94 -2.47
N GLU A 231 4.46 -12.49 -1.32
CA GLU A 231 3.12 -12.28 -0.80
C GLU A 231 2.89 -10.79 -0.44
N ALA A 232 3.82 -10.17 0.27
CA ALA A 232 3.75 -8.75 0.62
C ALA A 232 3.86 -7.85 -0.63
N ALA A 233 4.73 -8.20 -1.58
CA ALA A 233 4.84 -7.49 -2.86
C ALA A 233 3.53 -7.57 -3.67
N CYS A 234 2.87 -8.74 -3.68
CA CYS A 234 1.56 -8.94 -4.30
C CYS A 234 0.49 -8.05 -3.65
N ILE A 235 0.48 -7.96 -2.31
CA ILE A 235 -0.43 -7.07 -1.57
C ILE A 235 -0.18 -5.61 -1.95
N CYS A 236 1.09 -5.19 -1.99
CA CYS A 236 1.48 -3.83 -2.36
C CYS A 236 0.97 -3.47 -3.77
N ARG A 237 1.23 -4.32 -4.76
CA ARG A 237 0.72 -4.15 -6.14
C ARG A 237 -0.79 -4.04 -6.18
N THR A 238 -1.49 -4.93 -5.48
CA THR A 238 -2.96 -4.98 -5.45
C THR A 238 -3.54 -3.74 -4.79
N ALA A 239 -2.99 -3.31 -3.66
CA ALA A 239 -3.48 -2.16 -2.92
C ALA A 239 -3.19 -0.84 -3.68
N LEU A 240 -2.01 -0.72 -4.29
CA LEU A 240 -1.67 0.46 -5.09
C LEU A 240 -2.54 0.55 -6.35
N PHE A 241 -2.79 -0.58 -7.04
CA PHE A 241 -3.71 -0.65 -8.16
C PHE A 241 -5.14 -0.24 -7.76
N ALA A 242 -5.66 -0.78 -6.64
CA ALA A 242 -6.98 -0.42 -6.13
C ALA A 242 -7.06 1.09 -5.81
N THR A 243 -6.00 1.64 -5.20
CA THR A 243 -5.91 3.07 -4.88
C THR A 243 -5.94 3.92 -6.14
N ALA A 244 -5.11 3.60 -7.12
CA ALA A 244 -5.07 4.32 -8.39
C ALA A 244 -6.42 4.31 -9.10
N ARG A 245 -7.07 3.15 -9.12
CA ARG A 245 -8.36 3.00 -9.80
C ARG A 245 -9.49 3.75 -9.11
N LEU A 246 -9.50 3.79 -7.77
CA LEU A 246 -10.45 4.61 -7.00
C LEU A 246 -10.24 6.12 -7.26
N GLU A 247 -8.99 6.56 -7.26
CA GLU A 247 -8.66 7.96 -7.55
C GLU A 247 -9.03 8.33 -8.99
N GLU A 248 -8.75 7.47 -9.96
CA GLU A 248 -9.15 7.68 -11.36
C GLU A 248 -10.67 7.85 -11.49
N LYS A 249 -11.46 7.03 -10.77
CA LYS A 249 -12.91 7.17 -10.74
C LYS A 249 -13.33 8.52 -10.14
N ARG A 250 -12.71 8.95 -9.03
CA ARG A 250 -12.96 10.28 -8.42
C ARG A 250 -12.66 11.41 -9.40
N TYR A 251 -11.56 11.32 -10.14
CA TYR A 251 -11.23 12.28 -11.22
C TYR A 251 -12.31 12.28 -12.30
N ALA A 252 -12.69 11.10 -12.80
CA ALA A 252 -13.72 10.98 -13.83
C ALA A 252 -15.05 11.59 -13.40
N GLU A 253 -15.49 11.35 -12.17
CA GLU A 253 -16.71 11.92 -11.59
C GLU A 253 -16.62 13.45 -11.42
N GLN A 254 -15.49 13.94 -10.91
CA GLN A 254 -15.28 15.37 -10.67
C GLN A 254 -15.22 16.18 -11.96
N PHE A 255 -14.52 15.69 -12.96
CA PHE A 255 -14.33 16.37 -14.25
C PHE A 255 -15.35 15.96 -15.31
N LYS A 256 -16.31 15.09 -14.96
CA LYS A 256 -17.34 14.56 -15.87
C LYS A 256 -16.74 13.95 -17.14
N THR A 257 -15.63 13.24 -16.99
CA THR A 257 -14.97 12.52 -18.06
C THR A 257 -15.31 11.02 -18.00
N PRO A 258 -15.29 10.30 -19.12
CA PRO A 258 -15.43 8.84 -19.08
C PRO A 258 -14.31 8.20 -18.25
N LEU A 259 -14.65 7.17 -17.49
CA LEU A 259 -13.66 6.35 -16.81
C LEU A 259 -12.85 5.59 -17.85
N SER A 260 -11.51 5.64 -17.75
CA SER A 260 -10.64 4.96 -18.70
C SER A 260 -10.78 3.44 -18.62
N PRO A 261 -10.44 2.69 -19.69
CA PRO A 261 -10.29 1.25 -19.61
C PRO A 261 -9.31 0.85 -18.49
N VAL A 262 -9.50 -0.35 -17.95
CA VAL A 262 -8.62 -0.85 -16.87
C VAL A 262 -7.21 -1.08 -17.41
N ASP A 263 -6.23 -0.37 -16.88
CA ASP A 263 -4.80 -0.56 -17.19
C ASP A 263 -4.14 -1.32 -16.04
N LEU A 264 -3.83 -2.60 -16.25
CA LEU A 264 -3.21 -3.48 -15.26
C LEU A 264 -1.77 -3.10 -14.91
N SER A 265 -1.13 -2.22 -15.69
CA SER A 265 0.22 -1.71 -15.41
C SER A 265 0.22 -0.61 -14.34
N GLU A 266 -0.94 -0.07 -13.97
CA GLU A 266 -1.09 0.93 -12.90
C GLU A 266 -1.09 0.27 -11.50
N CYS A 267 -0.04 -0.53 -11.22
CA CYS A 267 0.19 -1.21 -9.94
C CYS A 267 1.55 -0.88 -9.31
N GLY A 268 2.25 0.13 -9.84
CA GLY A 268 3.61 0.49 -9.46
C GLY A 268 4.68 -0.49 -9.98
N ASP A 269 5.94 -0.09 -9.88
CA ASP A 269 7.10 -0.96 -10.15
C ASP A 269 7.52 -1.64 -8.84
N ILE A 270 6.78 -2.65 -8.43
CA ILE A 270 7.00 -3.40 -7.18
C ILE A 270 7.71 -4.71 -7.50
N ARG A 271 8.93 -4.87 -7.00
CA ARG A 271 9.79 -6.02 -7.29
C ARG A 271 10.02 -6.87 -6.05
N CYS A 272 9.87 -8.21 -6.21
CA CYS A 272 10.26 -9.16 -5.18
C CYS A 272 11.76 -9.42 -5.27
N ILE A 273 12.55 -8.69 -4.48
CA ILE A 273 14.01 -8.77 -4.48
C ILE A 273 14.59 -8.24 -3.17
N ASP A 274 15.76 -8.74 -2.77
CA ASP A 274 16.51 -8.20 -1.64
C ASP A 274 17.04 -6.80 -1.97
N ALA A 275 16.55 -5.79 -1.27
CA ALA A 275 16.93 -4.39 -1.46
C ALA A 275 18.41 -4.12 -1.19
N LEU A 276 19.06 -4.88 -0.31
CA LEU A 276 20.48 -4.73 -0.02
C LEU A 276 21.36 -5.22 -1.16
N ASN A 277 20.88 -6.21 -1.94
CA ASN A 277 21.56 -6.74 -3.12
C ASN A 277 21.19 -6.05 -4.42
N PHE A 278 20.07 -5.31 -4.45
CA PHE A 278 19.63 -4.60 -5.64
C PHE A 278 20.41 -3.32 -5.85
N ASP A 279 20.73 -3.01 -7.11
CA ASP A 279 21.35 -1.76 -7.51
C ASP A 279 20.29 -0.66 -7.58
N TRP A 280 20.30 0.27 -6.62
CA TRP A 280 19.31 1.35 -6.51
C TRP A 280 19.43 2.40 -7.62
N ASP A 281 20.59 2.53 -8.27
CA ASP A 281 20.78 3.46 -9.40
C ASP A 281 19.93 3.10 -10.62
N LYS A 282 19.33 1.90 -10.63
CA LYS A 282 18.33 1.50 -11.63
C LYS A 282 16.94 2.10 -11.42
N ILE A 283 16.74 2.80 -10.30
CA ILE A 283 15.49 3.49 -9.96
C ILE A 283 15.83 4.98 -9.85
N SER A 284 15.10 5.83 -10.59
CA SER A 284 15.21 7.29 -10.42
C SER A 284 14.17 7.75 -9.41
N ALA A 285 14.58 8.21 -8.24
CA ALA A 285 13.68 8.61 -7.17
C ALA A 285 13.92 10.06 -6.73
N ASP A 286 12.83 10.84 -6.61
CA ASP A 286 12.84 12.15 -5.96
C ASP A 286 12.74 12.01 -4.44
N TYR A 287 12.03 10.96 -3.97
CA TYR A 287 11.85 10.66 -2.56
C TYR A 287 12.10 9.18 -2.28
N ILE A 288 12.94 8.91 -1.28
CA ILE A 288 13.07 7.56 -0.70
C ILE A 288 12.33 7.56 0.62
N VAL A 289 11.35 6.69 0.75
CA VAL A 289 10.49 6.56 1.93
C VAL A 289 10.58 5.15 2.50
N GLY A 290 10.23 4.94 3.75
CA GLY A 290 10.09 3.57 4.25
C GLY A 290 10.31 3.41 5.74
N ASN A 291 10.14 2.17 6.17
CA ASN A 291 10.44 1.69 7.52
C ASN A 291 11.16 0.34 7.42
N PRO A 292 12.50 0.32 7.27
CA PRO A 292 13.24 -0.91 7.07
C PRO A 292 13.09 -1.86 8.26
N PRO A 293 13.17 -3.20 8.04
CA PRO A 293 12.98 -4.19 9.09
C PRO A 293 14.06 -4.11 10.16
N PHE A 294 13.66 -4.28 11.45
CA PHE A 294 14.55 -4.34 12.61
C PHE A 294 14.79 -5.79 12.98
N MET A 295 16.05 -6.22 12.98
CA MET A 295 16.44 -7.57 13.40
C MET A 295 17.55 -7.47 14.43
N PHE A 296 17.19 -7.70 15.70
CA PHE A 296 18.15 -7.68 16.83
C PHE A 296 19.08 -8.90 16.88
N ASN A 297 18.87 -9.93 16.03
CA ASN A 297 19.65 -11.15 16.07
C ASN A 297 20.82 -11.11 15.07
N HIS A 298 22.01 -10.83 15.59
CA HIS A 298 23.28 -10.85 14.84
C HIS A 298 23.65 -12.20 14.19
N LYS A 299 22.94 -13.29 14.49
CA LYS A 299 23.24 -14.63 13.97
C LYS A 299 22.71 -14.89 12.55
N GLU A 300 21.81 -14.05 12.05
CA GLU A 300 21.18 -14.24 10.74
C GLU A 300 21.51 -13.11 9.74
N GLN A 301 22.64 -12.45 9.94
CA GLN A 301 23.10 -11.43 8.98
C GLN A 301 23.35 -12.10 7.62
N SER A 302 22.68 -11.59 6.59
CA SER A 302 22.90 -12.07 5.22
C SER A 302 24.32 -11.72 4.75
N PHE A 303 24.86 -12.50 3.81
CA PHE A 303 26.17 -12.25 3.18
C PHE A 303 26.31 -10.81 2.67
N SER A 304 25.22 -10.24 2.15
CA SER A 304 25.13 -8.85 1.66
C SER A 304 25.38 -7.81 2.74
N GLN A 305 24.92 -8.07 3.98
CA GLN A 305 25.18 -7.17 5.11
C GLN A 305 26.64 -7.20 5.53
N THR A 306 27.23 -8.39 5.59
CA THR A 306 28.65 -8.55 5.94
C THR A 306 29.53 -7.78 4.96
N GLN A 307 29.15 -7.73 3.69
CA GLN A 307 29.89 -6.99 2.67
C GLN A 307 29.70 -5.47 2.77
N LEU A 308 28.48 -4.99 3.07
CA LEU A 308 28.17 -3.56 3.30
C LEU A 308 28.85 -3.01 4.56
N PHE A 309 29.07 -3.86 5.58
CA PHE A 309 29.70 -3.47 6.85
C PHE A 309 31.18 -3.85 6.94
N ALA A 310 31.75 -4.49 5.91
CA ALA A 310 33.15 -4.92 5.92
C ALA A 310 34.16 -3.77 6.12
N ASP A 311 33.79 -2.58 5.66
CA ASP A 311 34.60 -1.36 5.81
C ASP A 311 34.29 -0.56 7.09
N SER A 312 33.28 -0.95 7.87
CA SER A 312 32.90 -0.29 9.12
C SER A 312 33.27 -1.14 10.32
N ALA A 313 34.07 -0.62 11.24
CA ALA A 313 34.58 -1.31 12.44
C ALA A 313 33.51 -1.73 13.47
N SER A 314 32.23 -1.81 13.12
CA SER A 314 31.13 -2.11 14.03
C SER A 314 30.35 -3.36 13.63
N ALA A 315 30.79 -4.51 14.15
CA ALA A 315 30.09 -5.81 14.05
C ALA A 315 28.75 -5.89 14.84
N SER A 316 28.23 -4.75 15.35
CA SER A 316 27.02 -4.73 16.19
C SER A 316 25.95 -3.75 15.69
N VAL A 317 25.88 -3.51 14.37
CA VAL A 317 24.90 -2.59 13.78
C VAL A 317 23.62 -3.32 13.42
N ASP A 318 22.45 -2.72 13.76
CA ASP A 318 21.14 -3.28 13.44
C ASP A 318 20.98 -3.50 11.92
N TYR A 319 20.19 -4.50 11.56
CA TYR A 319 19.92 -4.86 10.15
C TYR A 319 19.41 -3.66 9.33
N SER A 320 18.59 -2.80 9.92
CA SER A 320 18.06 -1.58 9.29
C SER A 320 19.12 -0.57 8.84
N ALA A 321 20.31 -0.60 9.45
CA ALA A 321 21.40 0.31 9.08
C ALA A 321 21.89 0.08 7.64
N GLY A 322 21.75 -1.12 7.08
CA GLY A 322 22.09 -1.40 5.69
C GLY A 322 21.27 -0.55 4.71
N TRP A 323 19.97 -0.39 4.97
CA TRP A 323 19.11 0.50 4.16
C TRP A 323 19.51 1.97 4.32
N ILE A 324 19.81 2.41 5.54
CA ILE A 324 20.21 3.80 5.80
C ILE A 324 21.52 4.13 5.06
N ILE A 325 22.49 3.21 5.08
CA ILE A 325 23.77 3.38 4.39
C ILE A 325 23.54 3.45 2.87
N LYS A 326 22.78 2.52 2.29
CA LYS A 326 22.46 2.52 0.85
C LYS A 326 21.70 3.78 0.46
N ALA A 327 20.73 4.22 1.28
CA ALA A 327 19.99 5.44 1.02
C ALA A 327 20.89 6.69 1.09
N ALA A 328 21.83 6.76 2.03
CA ALA A 328 22.80 7.82 2.11
C ALA A 328 23.74 7.86 0.90
N GLN A 329 24.21 6.69 0.45
CA GLN A 329 25.02 6.54 -0.76
C GLN A 329 24.24 7.00 -2.00
N TYR A 330 22.98 6.56 -2.13
CA TYR A 330 22.10 6.98 -3.22
C TYR A 330 21.89 8.51 -3.23
N CYS A 331 21.56 9.11 -2.08
CA CYS A 331 21.38 10.55 -1.98
C CYS A 331 22.67 11.35 -2.29
N ALA A 332 23.84 10.80 -1.94
CA ALA A 332 25.11 11.43 -2.28
C ALA A 332 25.37 11.45 -3.80
N ALA A 333 24.97 10.38 -4.50
CA ALA A 333 25.03 10.28 -5.96
C ALA A 333 23.91 11.10 -6.66
N HIS A 334 22.75 11.28 -5.99
CA HIS A 334 21.56 11.95 -6.50
C HIS A 334 21.15 13.12 -5.57
N PRO A 335 21.82 14.30 -5.63
CA PRO A 335 21.66 15.38 -4.63
C PRO A 335 20.25 15.98 -4.54
N ARG A 336 19.36 15.72 -5.50
CA ARG A 336 17.96 16.18 -5.48
C ARG A 336 17.02 15.26 -4.73
N THR A 337 17.46 14.04 -4.41
CA THR A 337 16.65 13.03 -3.72
C THR A 337 16.51 13.36 -2.23
N CYS A 338 15.29 13.32 -1.73
CA CYS A 338 14.97 13.47 -0.30
C CYS A 338 14.82 12.10 0.35
N LEU A 339 15.49 11.91 1.50
CA LEU A 339 15.40 10.68 2.30
C LEU A 339 14.40 10.85 3.44
N LEU A 340 13.41 9.94 3.52
CA LEU A 340 12.32 9.95 4.49
C LEU A 340 12.19 8.58 5.16
N TYR A 341 12.83 8.39 6.33
CA TYR A 341 12.74 7.15 7.10
C TYR A 341 12.01 7.34 8.43
N THR A 342 11.26 6.30 8.84
CA THR A 342 10.86 6.11 10.23
C THR A 342 11.75 5.04 10.85
N SER A 343 12.19 5.29 12.09
CA SER A 343 12.78 4.27 12.94
C SER A 343 11.93 4.19 14.20
N PRO A 344 11.32 3.03 14.54
CA PRO A 344 10.67 2.89 15.84
C PRO A 344 11.73 3.10 16.92
N SER A 345 11.47 4.03 17.83
CA SER A 345 12.28 4.17 19.03
C SER A 345 12.14 2.90 19.88
N PRO A 346 13.21 2.42 20.55
CA PRO A 346 13.08 1.36 21.54
C PRO A 346 12.04 1.65 22.66
N ARG A 347 11.62 2.92 22.79
CA ARG A 347 10.57 3.37 23.73
C ARG A 347 9.15 3.18 23.21
N ASP A 348 8.94 3.01 21.91
CA ASP A 348 7.59 2.84 21.32
C ASP A 348 7.01 1.44 21.58
N GLY A 349 7.81 0.47 21.99
CA GLY A 349 7.40 -0.88 22.40
C GLY A 349 7.07 -1.04 23.88
N ALA A 350 7.24 0.01 24.71
CA ALA A 350 7.07 -0.06 26.16
C ALA A 350 5.72 0.48 26.66
N THR A 351 4.84 0.94 25.77
CA THR A 351 3.51 1.49 26.09
C THR A 351 2.44 0.91 25.18
N SER A 352 2.20 -0.39 25.28
CA SER A 352 0.96 -1.03 24.80
C SER A 352 0.63 -2.25 25.66
#